data_245543125205cc104bdf365baf2c0aaf
#
_entry.id   245543125205cc104bdf365baf2c0aaf
#
_cell.length_a   1.000
_cell.length_b   1.000
_cell.length_c   1.000
_cell.angle_alpha   90.00
_cell.angle_beta   90.00
_cell.angle_gamma   90.00
#
_symmetry.space_group_name_H-M   'P 1'
#
loop_
_entity.id
_entity.type
_entity.pdbx_description
1 polymer ?
#
loop_
_entity_poly.entity_id
_entity_poly.type
_entity_poly.pdbx_seq_one_letter_code
_entity_poly.pdbx_strand_id
1 'polypeptide(L)'
;GRVEPEEIVKLYIEKGYDGIVVTDHYSPMTFEPNWCPQKQIDFYLSGYRRMKAEAEKSGKDFTVLLGMELRHYGTANDYLIYGIDEGFLYSAGNLMKPWEKKMYSLCHSKGFLVFQAHPFRTGIRRCDEHYIDGIEIYNGKTNEKLNKKAEVWARESGKLMCSGSDFHTKAHTARGG
;
A
#
# COMPACT_ATOMS: atom_id res chain seq x y z
N GLY A 1 11.17 -8.79 -0.48
CA GLY A 1 11.26 -8.17 -1.81
C GLY A 1 12.48 -8.68 -2.58
N ARG A 2 12.56 -8.33 -3.85
CA ARG A 2 13.74 -8.65 -4.71
C ARG A 2 14.82 -7.56 -4.67
N VAL A 3 14.56 -6.48 -3.95
CA VAL A 3 15.46 -5.33 -3.77
C VAL A 3 15.50 -5.01 -2.29
N GLU A 4 16.69 -4.76 -1.77
CA GLU A 4 16.87 -4.45 -0.36
C GLU A 4 16.24 -3.07 -0.02
N PRO A 5 15.63 -2.92 1.16
CA PRO A 5 14.99 -1.66 1.58
C PRO A 5 15.88 -0.43 1.45
N GLU A 6 17.14 -0.55 1.85
CA GLU A 6 18.11 0.55 1.78
C GLU A 6 18.39 0.97 0.33
N GLU A 7 18.39 0.03 -0.58
CA GLU A 7 18.60 0.29 -2.00
C GLU A 7 17.40 1.02 -2.62
N ILE A 8 16.16 0.68 -2.18
CA ILE A 8 14.95 1.38 -2.64
C ILE A 8 15.05 2.87 -2.27
N VAL A 9 15.41 3.20 -1.03
CA VAL A 9 15.58 4.60 -0.59
C VAL A 9 16.57 5.34 -1.48
N LYS A 10 17.76 4.75 -1.73
CA LYS A 10 18.77 5.36 -2.59
C LYS A 10 18.26 5.64 -4.00
N LEU A 11 17.58 4.65 -4.60
CA LEU A 11 17.01 4.78 -5.95
C LEU A 11 15.98 5.92 -6.05
N TYR A 12 15.11 6.10 -5.05
CA TYR A 12 14.11 7.17 -5.08
C TYR A 12 14.73 8.55 -4.76
N ILE A 13 15.71 8.64 -3.88
CA ILE A 13 16.50 9.86 -3.67
C ILE A 13 17.23 10.27 -4.97
N GLU A 14 17.87 9.33 -5.67
CA GLU A 14 18.56 9.58 -6.95
C GLU A 14 17.60 10.04 -8.05
N LYS A 15 16.32 9.63 -7.98
CA LYS A 15 15.27 10.08 -8.91
C LYS A 15 14.63 11.41 -8.54
N GLY A 16 15.06 12.03 -7.43
CA GLY A 16 14.59 13.35 -7.01
C GLY A 16 13.23 13.32 -6.30
N TYR A 17 12.83 12.20 -5.73
CA TYR A 17 11.63 12.12 -4.89
C TYR A 17 11.93 12.69 -3.50
N ASP A 18 10.92 13.34 -2.90
CA ASP A 18 10.98 13.88 -1.53
C ASP A 18 10.61 12.83 -0.47
N GLY A 19 10.09 11.68 -0.90
CA GLY A 19 9.72 10.60 0.01
C GLY A 19 9.02 9.44 -0.68
N ILE A 20 8.73 8.42 0.12
CA ILE A 20 7.95 7.25 -0.31
C ILE A 20 6.94 6.86 0.77
N VAL A 21 5.81 6.31 0.34
CA VAL A 21 4.89 5.58 1.22
C VAL A 21 5.12 4.09 0.99
N VAL A 22 5.55 3.37 2.02
CA VAL A 22 5.80 1.93 1.96
C VAL A 22 4.49 1.19 2.15
N THR A 23 3.96 0.62 1.07
CA THR A 23 2.70 -0.14 1.05
C THR A 23 2.97 -1.60 0.72
N ASP A 24 3.82 -2.25 1.50
CA ASP A 24 4.09 -3.67 1.35
C ASP A 24 2.81 -4.50 1.51
N HIS A 25 2.79 -5.71 0.94
CA HIS A 25 1.66 -6.61 1.06
C HIS A 25 1.43 -7.06 2.51
N TYR A 26 0.21 -6.83 3.01
CA TYR A 26 -0.32 -7.42 4.22
C TYR A 26 -1.43 -8.40 3.84
N SER A 27 -1.06 -9.64 3.57
CA SER A 27 -1.94 -10.62 2.93
C SER A 27 -1.75 -12.03 3.51
N PRO A 28 -2.70 -12.94 3.31
CA PRO A 28 -2.54 -14.34 3.71
C PRO A 28 -1.32 -15.04 3.09
N MET A 29 -0.79 -14.53 1.98
CA MET A 29 0.38 -15.07 1.29
C MET A 29 1.71 -14.47 1.79
N THR A 30 1.65 -13.41 2.59
CA THR A 30 2.83 -12.70 3.11
C THR A 30 3.44 -13.41 4.32
N PHE A 31 2.59 -14.09 5.09
CA PHE A 31 2.97 -14.66 6.39
C PHE A 31 2.90 -16.19 6.38
N GLU A 32 3.82 -16.81 7.12
CA GLU A 32 3.74 -18.25 7.36
C GLU A 32 2.51 -18.57 8.23
N PRO A 33 1.79 -19.67 7.94
CA PRO A 33 0.53 -19.99 8.61
C PRO A 33 0.62 -20.14 10.15
N ASN A 34 1.78 -20.49 10.66
CA ASN A 34 2.05 -20.72 12.08
C ASN A 34 2.63 -19.50 12.82
N TRP A 35 2.79 -18.36 12.15
CA TRP A 35 3.30 -17.17 12.82
C TRP A 35 2.24 -16.55 13.72
N CYS A 36 2.63 -16.24 14.96
CA CYS A 36 1.78 -15.46 15.85
C CYS A 36 1.62 -14.01 15.31
N PRO A 37 0.56 -13.29 15.71
CA PRO A 37 0.30 -11.94 15.21
C PRO A 37 1.48 -10.98 15.42
N GLN A 38 2.14 -11.04 16.56
CA GLN A 38 3.32 -10.22 16.84
C GLN A 38 4.42 -10.42 15.80
N LYS A 39 4.75 -11.69 15.48
CA LYS A 39 5.78 -12.01 14.49
C LYS A 39 5.40 -11.55 13.08
N GLN A 40 4.12 -11.64 12.73
CA GLN A 40 3.62 -11.11 11.44
C GLN A 40 3.84 -9.61 11.32
N ILE A 41 3.51 -8.86 12.38
CA ILE A 41 3.67 -7.39 12.43
C ILE A 41 5.15 -7.02 12.40
N ASP A 42 5.99 -7.67 13.21
CA ASP A 42 7.43 -7.38 13.25
C ASP A 42 8.09 -7.64 11.87
N PHE A 43 7.71 -8.73 11.22
CA PHE A 43 8.16 -9.04 9.85
C PHE A 43 7.71 -7.97 8.86
N TYR A 44 6.43 -7.58 8.90
CA TYR A 44 5.85 -6.56 8.05
C TYR A 44 6.58 -5.21 8.21
N LEU A 45 6.83 -4.80 9.44
CA LEU A 45 7.50 -3.53 9.75
C LEU A 45 9.00 -3.54 9.44
N SER A 46 9.62 -4.70 9.28
CA SER A 46 11.07 -4.80 9.13
C SER A 46 11.60 -4.01 7.92
N GLY A 47 10.94 -4.11 6.77
CA GLY A 47 11.29 -3.36 5.56
C GLY A 47 11.14 -1.85 5.74
N TYR A 48 10.00 -1.42 6.25
CA TYR A 48 9.73 -0.02 6.55
C TYR A 48 10.77 0.59 7.51
N ARG A 49 11.08 -0.10 8.63
CA ARG A 49 12.06 0.37 9.62
C ARG A 49 13.46 0.51 9.03
N ARG A 50 13.87 -0.43 8.18
CA ARG A 50 15.14 -0.36 7.44
C ARG A 50 15.17 0.80 6.45
N MET A 51 14.08 1.03 5.70
CA MET A 51 13.96 2.19 4.80
C MET A 51 14.03 3.51 5.55
N LYS A 52 13.33 3.62 6.69
CA LYS A 52 13.35 4.82 7.53
C LYS A 52 14.74 5.11 8.07
N ALA A 53 15.43 4.09 8.60
CA ALA A 53 16.79 4.24 9.10
C ALA A 53 17.78 4.65 7.99
N GLU A 54 17.62 4.12 6.77
CA GLU A 54 18.50 4.52 5.65
C GLU A 54 18.22 5.96 5.19
N ALA A 55 16.94 6.39 5.19
CA ALA A 55 16.59 7.78 4.90
C ALA A 55 17.21 8.74 5.90
N GLU A 56 17.10 8.47 7.19
CA GLU A 56 17.73 9.25 8.26
C GLU A 56 19.27 9.30 8.10
N LYS A 57 19.90 8.15 7.83
CA LYS A 57 21.36 8.04 7.60
C LYS A 57 21.83 8.79 6.36
N SER A 58 20.99 8.92 5.35
CA SER A 58 21.35 9.59 4.09
C SER A 58 21.64 11.08 4.27
N GLY A 59 21.14 11.70 5.33
CA GLY A 59 21.23 13.15 5.57
C GLY A 59 20.48 13.99 4.54
N LYS A 60 19.63 13.37 3.70
CA LYS A 60 18.77 14.04 2.73
C LYS A 60 17.41 14.33 3.36
N ASP A 61 16.74 15.37 2.87
CA ASP A 61 15.34 15.63 3.18
C ASP A 61 14.47 14.64 2.39
N PHE A 62 14.33 13.44 2.95
CA PHE A 62 13.60 12.34 2.33
C PHE A 62 12.73 11.62 3.37
N THR A 63 11.43 11.64 3.16
CA THR A 63 10.46 11.11 4.10
C THR A 63 10.05 9.67 3.75
N VAL A 64 10.02 8.78 4.74
CA VAL A 64 9.50 7.42 4.60
C VAL A 64 8.27 7.28 5.49
N LEU A 65 7.10 7.12 4.86
CA LEU A 65 5.82 6.95 5.53
C LEU A 65 5.38 5.49 5.50
N LEU A 66 4.68 5.06 6.56
CA LEU A 66 4.08 3.74 6.62
C LEU A 66 2.69 3.77 5.99
N GLY A 67 2.45 2.85 5.08
CA GLY A 67 1.16 2.48 4.53
C GLY A 67 0.99 0.97 4.52
N MET A 68 0.02 0.47 3.78
CA MET A 68 -0.25 -0.97 3.68
C MET A 68 -0.95 -1.29 2.35
N GLU A 69 -0.59 -2.40 1.71
CA GLU A 69 -1.43 -3.03 0.70
C GLU A 69 -2.09 -4.27 1.31
N LEU A 70 -3.33 -4.10 1.78
CA LEU A 70 -4.10 -5.11 2.49
C LEU A 70 -4.91 -5.99 1.55
N ARG A 71 -4.80 -7.32 1.72
CA ARG A 71 -5.70 -8.30 1.10
C ARG A 71 -6.40 -9.13 2.17
N HIS A 72 -7.72 -9.21 2.08
CA HIS A 72 -8.51 -10.08 2.97
C HIS A 72 -8.49 -11.54 2.52
N TYR A 73 -8.74 -12.45 3.46
CA TYR A 73 -8.94 -13.87 3.15
C TYR A 73 -10.06 -14.06 2.13
N GLY A 74 -9.83 -14.93 1.15
CA GLY A 74 -10.84 -15.32 0.16
C GLY A 74 -11.14 -14.27 -0.92
N THR A 75 -10.37 -13.18 -1.01
CA THR A 75 -10.51 -12.18 -2.07
C THR A 75 -9.21 -12.00 -2.87
N ALA A 76 -9.34 -11.42 -4.06
CA ALA A 76 -8.22 -10.97 -4.87
C ALA A 76 -8.05 -9.43 -4.81
N ASN A 77 -8.98 -8.72 -4.17
CA ASN A 77 -8.91 -7.26 -4.05
C ASN A 77 -7.83 -6.85 -3.07
N ASP A 78 -7.07 -5.84 -3.45
CA ASP A 78 -6.09 -5.17 -2.61
C ASP A 78 -6.57 -3.76 -2.27
N TYR A 79 -6.27 -3.33 -1.05
CA TYR A 79 -6.61 -2.01 -0.53
C TYR A 79 -5.34 -1.31 -0.03
N LEU A 80 -5.07 -0.11 -0.54
CA LEU A 80 -4.01 0.76 -0.02
C LEU A 80 -4.57 1.52 1.18
N ILE A 81 -3.90 1.41 2.31
CA ILE A 81 -4.27 2.12 3.54
C ILE A 81 -3.16 3.09 3.88
N TYR A 82 -3.51 4.37 3.99
CA TYR A 82 -2.58 5.45 4.26
C TYR A 82 -2.88 6.11 5.62
N GLY A 83 -1.83 6.63 6.26
CA GLY A 83 -1.92 7.32 7.54
C GLY A 83 -1.74 6.42 8.76
N ILE A 84 -1.51 5.12 8.57
CA ILE A 84 -1.28 4.17 9.66
C ILE A 84 0.08 4.38 10.33
N ASP A 85 0.16 3.94 11.57
CA ASP A 85 1.39 3.87 12.35
C ASP A 85 1.63 2.45 12.91
N GLU A 86 2.80 2.25 13.49
CA GLU A 86 3.16 0.96 14.10
C GLU A 86 2.22 0.58 15.26
N GLY A 87 1.80 1.56 16.09
CA GLY A 87 0.90 1.35 17.21
C GLY A 87 -0.46 0.81 16.77
N PHE A 88 -0.97 1.31 15.65
CA PHE A 88 -2.18 0.77 15.04
C PHE A 88 -2.03 -0.71 14.69
N LEU A 89 -0.95 -1.11 14.04
CA LEU A 89 -0.74 -2.50 13.64
C LEU A 89 -0.74 -3.45 14.83
N TYR A 90 -0.10 -3.08 15.94
CA TYR A 90 -0.07 -3.90 17.15
C TYR A 90 -1.43 -3.98 17.87
N SER A 91 -2.31 -2.99 17.69
CA SER A 91 -3.61 -2.90 18.35
C SER A 91 -4.80 -3.38 17.51
N ALA A 92 -4.67 -3.40 16.19
CA ALA A 92 -5.79 -3.61 15.27
C ALA A 92 -6.29 -5.07 15.18
N GLY A 93 -5.55 -6.03 15.72
CA GLY A 93 -5.87 -7.44 15.59
C GLY A 93 -5.61 -7.96 14.16
N ASN A 94 -6.38 -8.98 13.74
CA ASN A 94 -6.18 -9.58 12.43
C ASN A 94 -6.91 -8.78 11.33
N LEU A 95 -6.21 -7.87 10.68
CA LEU A 95 -6.73 -7.02 9.61
C LEU A 95 -7.17 -7.78 8.36
N MET A 96 -6.68 -9.01 8.13
CA MET A 96 -7.05 -9.81 6.97
C MET A 96 -8.45 -10.44 7.07
N LYS A 97 -9.07 -10.45 8.26
CA LYS A 97 -10.42 -11.00 8.50
C LYS A 97 -11.57 -10.06 8.17
N PRO A 98 -11.50 -8.76 8.49
CA PRO A 98 -12.60 -7.83 8.24
C PRO A 98 -12.88 -7.71 6.75
N TRP A 99 -14.16 -7.72 6.37
CA TRP A 99 -14.59 -7.35 5.02
C TRP A 99 -14.62 -5.83 4.87
N GLU A 100 -14.68 -5.35 3.64
CA GLU A 100 -14.62 -3.95 3.21
C GLU A 100 -15.26 -2.97 4.20
N LYS A 101 -16.53 -3.17 4.55
CA LYS A 101 -17.26 -2.29 5.48
C LYS A 101 -16.59 -2.17 6.86
N LYS A 102 -16.17 -3.30 7.45
CA LYS A 102 -15.55 -3.30 8.79
C LYS A 102 -14.16 -2.67 8.75
N MET A 103 -13.38 -3.00 7.74
CA MET A 103 -12.06 -2.42 7.51
C MET A 103 -12.18 -0.91 7.32
N TYR A 104 -13.08 -0.46 6.44
CA TYR A 104 -13.31 0.96 6.19
C TYR A 104 -13.72 1.69 7.47
N SER A 105 -14.69 1.16 8.23
CA SER A 105 -15.12 1.78 9.50
C SER A 105 -13.99 1.89 10.51
N LEU A 106 -13.14 0.87 10.60
CA LEU A 106 -11.96 0.88 11.50
C LEU A 106 -10.96 1.96 11.06
N CYS A 107 -10.59 1.98 9.80
CA CYS A 107 -9.64 2.96 9.25
C CYS A 107 -10.19 4.39 9.38
N HIS A 108 -11.43 4.61 8.97
CA HIS A 108 -12.07 5.92 9.00
C HIS A 108 -12.19 6.48 10.44
N SER A 109 -12.49 5.64 11.44
CA SER A 109 -12.53 6.04 12.85
C SER A 109 -11.18 6.53 13.40
N LYS A 110 -10.09 6.24 12.71
CA LYS A 110 -8.71 6.64 13.04
C LYS A 110 -8.19 7.78 12.14
N GLY A 111 -8.97 8.24 11.18
CA GLY A 111 -8.56 9.25 10.21
C GLY A 111 -7.66 8.71 9.09
N PHE A 112 -7.62 7.39 8.91
CA PHE A 112 -6.86 6.77 7.82
C PHE A 112 -7.66 6.77 6.53
N LEU A 113 -6.96 6.80 5.40
CA LEU A 113 -7.56 6.76 4.07
C LEU A 113 -7.44 5.35 3.48
N VAL A 114 -8.52 4.91 2.81
CA VAL A 114 -8.61 3.60 2.17
C VAL A 114 -8.83 3.78 0.67
N PHE A 115 -7.95 3.23 -0.15
CA PHE A 115 -8.06 3.24 -1.61
C PHE A 115 -8.17 1.82 -2.15
N GLN A 116 -8.95 1.61 -3.21
CA GLN A 116 -8.83 0.35 -3.94
C GLN A 116 -7.61 0.40 -4.86
N ALA A 117 -6.71 -0.57 -4.70
CA ALA A 117 -5.54 -0.74 -5.55
C ALA A 117 -5.92 -1.34 -6.91
N HIS A 118 -5.27 -0.88 -7.98
CA HIS A 118 -5.34 -1.42 -9.37
C HIS A 118 -6.68 -2.12 -9.74
N PRO A 119 -7.83 -1.44 -9.65
CA PRO A 119 -9.17 -2.03 -9.58
C PRO A 119 -9.62 -2.79 -10.84
N PHE A 120 -8.92 -2.62 -11.95
CA PHE A 120 -9.24 -3.26 -13.23
C PHE A 120 -8.25 -4.35 -13.65
N ARG A 121 -7.29 -4.70 -12.77
CA ARG A 121 -6.37 -5.82 -13.02
C ARG A 121 -7.17 -7.14 -13.05
N THR A 122 -6.73 -8.09 -13.86
CA THR A 122 -7.39 -9.41 -13.99
C THR A 122 -7.57 -10.07 -12.61
N GLY A 123 -8.80 -10.54 -12.33
CA GLY A 123 -9.16 -11.17 -11.07
C GLY A 123 -9.61 -10.19 -9.98
N ILE A 124 -9.39 -8.88 -10.14
CA ILE A 124 -9.87 -7.84 -9.24
C ILE A 124 -11.29 -7.44 -9.61
N ARG A 125 -12.11 -7.15 -8.60
CA ARG A 125 -13.47 -6.61 -8.76
C ARG A 125 -13.53 -5.23 -8.13
N ARG A 126 -14.27 -4.31 -8.76
CA ARG A 126 -14.60 -3.04 -8.11
C ARG A 126 -15.32 -3.31 -6.79
N CYS A 127 -14.84 -2.69 -5.73
CA CYS A 127 -15.52 -2.74 -4.42
C CYS A 127 -16.73 -1.81 -4.39
N ASP A 128 -17.47 -1.85 -3.30
CA ASP A 128 -18.51 -0.87 -3.02
C ASP A 128 -17.87 0.48 -2.70
N GLU A 129 -18.17 1.49 -3.50
CA GLU A 129 -17.61 2.84 -3.39
C GLU A 129 -17.84 3.51 -2.04
N HIS A 130 -18.87 3.08 -1.29
CA HIS A 130 -19.15 3.59 0.05
C HIS A 130 -18.07 3.22 1.08
N TYR A 131 -17.23 2.24 0.77
CA TYR A 131 -16.22 1.72 1.70
C TYR A 131 -14.79 1.99 1.25
N ILE A 132 -14.60 3.02 0.43
CA ILE A 132 -13.28 3.57 0.05
C ILE A 132 -13.32 5.09 0.00
N ASP A 133 -12.21 5.73 0.28
CA ASP A 133 -12.01 7.17 0.12
C ASP A 133 -11.51 7.50 -1.28
N GLY A 134 -10.76 6.57 -1.90
CA GLY A 134 -10.12 6.81 -3.18
C GLY A 134 -9.84 5.55 -4.00
N ILE A 135 -9.28 5.78 -5.18
CA ILE A 135 -8.97 4.76 -6.18
C ILE A 135 -7.55 5.00 -6.70
N GLU A 136 -6.76 3.93 -6.80
CA GLU A 136 -5.49 3.97 -7.51
C GLU A 136 -5.75 4.05 -9.00
N ILE A 137 -5.60 5.24 -9.57
CA ILE A 137 -5.88 5.51 -10.99
C ILE A 137 -4.71 5.17 -11.89
N TYR A 138 -3.51 5.15 -11.34
CA TYR A 138 -2.30 4.77 -12.05
C TYR A 138 -1.46 3.82 -11.20
N ASN A 139 -1.15 2.66 -11.77
CA ASN A 139 -0.26 1.68 -11.19
C ASN A 139 0.81 1.32 -12.21
N GLY A 140 2.08 1.45 -11.84
CA GLY A 140 3.23 1.29 -12.74
C GLY A 140 3.41 -0.11 -13.34
N LYS A 141 2.70 -1.12 -12.82
CA LYS A 141 2.66 -2.50 -13.37
C LYS A 141 1.39 -2.80 -14.15
N THR A 142 0.44 -1.87 -14.18
CA THR A 142 -0.83 -2.02 -14.89
C THR A 142 -0.74 -1.33 -16.24
N ASN A 143 -1.32 -1.89 -17.30
CA ASN A 143 -1.30 -1.27 -18.60
C ASN A 143 -2.17 0.01 -18.63
N GLU A 144 -1.83 0.92 -19.55
CA GLU A 144 -2.46 2.25 -19.66
C GLU A 144 -3.98 2.18 -19.82
N LYS A 145 -4.49 1.22 -20.60
CA LYS A 145 -5.94 1.04 -20.80
C LYS A 145 -6.68 0.77 -19.49
N LEU A 146 -6.10 -0.02 -18.60
CA LEU A 146 -6.70 -0.35 -17.31
C LEU A 146 -6.55 0.81 -16.31
N ASN A 147 -5.42 1.52 -16.33
CA ASN A 147 -5.22 2.74 -15.57
C ASN A 147 -6.25 3.80 -15.99
N LYS A 148 -6.47 3.98 -17.30
CA LYS A 148 -7.50 4.91 -17.80
C LYS A 148 -8.91 4.56 -17.34
N LYS A 149 -9.26 3.27 -17.26
CA LYS A 149 -10.55 2.84 -16.70
C LYS A 149 -10.67 3.18 -15.21
N ALA A 150 -9.59 3.05 -14.44
CA ALA A 150 -9.58 3.42 -13.02
C ALA A 150 -9.76 4.93 -12.85
N GLU A 151 -9.10 5.73 -13.68
CA GLU A 151 -9.29 7.19 -13.69
C GLU A 151 -10.72 7.60 -13.99
N VAL A 152 -11.33 7.01 -15.02
CA VAL A 152 -12.74 7.28 -15.37
C VAL A 152 -13.64 6.95 -14.19
N TRP A 153 -13.49 5.76 -13.59
CA TRP A 153 -14.29 5.38 -12.44
C TRP A 153 -14.11 6.33 -11.25
N ALA A 154 -12.88 6.74 -10.94
CA ALA A 154 -12.62 7.69 -9.86
C ALA A 154 -13.30 9.05 -10.09
N ARG A 155 -13.28 9.55 -11.33
CA ARG A 155 -13.95 10.81 -11.71
C ARG A 155 -15.48 10.70 -11.60
N GLU A 156 -16.06 9.61 -12.13
CA GLU A 156 -17.50 9.37 -12.10
C GLU A 156 -18.05 9.21 -10.68
N SER A 157 -17.28 8.57 -9.79
CA SER A 157 -17.65 8.36 -8.38
C SER A 157 -17.22 9.50 -7.44
N GLY A 158 -16.53 10.51 -7.94
CA GLY A 158 -16.05 11.64 -7.12
C GLY A 158 -15.04 11.24 -6.04
N LYS A 159 -14.29 10.15 -6.24
CA LYS A 159 -13.33 9.62 -5.29
C LYS A 159 -11.97 10.29 -5.39
N LEU A 160 -11.22 10.30 -4.29
CA LEU A 160 -9.82 10.71 -4.30
C LEU A 160 -9.02 9.81 -5.26
N MET A 161 -7.91 10.32 -5.76
CA MET A 161 -7.08 9.63 -6.71
C MET A 161 -5.65 9.50 -6.17
N CYS A 162 -5.04 8.35 -6.34
CA CYS A 162 -3.61 8.16 -6.09
C CYS A 162 -2.93 7.45 -7.26
N SER A 163 -1.62 7.48 -7.26
CA SER A 163 -0.77 6.71 -8.16
C SER A 163 0.33 6.00 -7.39
N GLY A 164 0.82 4.89 -7.92
CA GLY A 164 1.90 4.13 -7.32
C GLY A 164 2.75 3.38 -8.34
N SER A 165 4.00 3.11 -7.98
CA SER A 165 4.92 2.34 -8.83
C SER A 165 4.65 0.84 -8.80
N ASP A 166 3.99 0.34 -7.76
CA ASP A 166 3.86 -1.10 -7.46
C ASP A 166 5.24 -1.78 -7.55
N PHE A 167 6.20 -1.22 -6.80
CA PHE A 167 7.62 -1.52 -6.91
C PHE A 167 7.93 -2.95 -6.44
N HIS A 168 8.47 -3.77 -7.33
CA HIS A 168 8.93 -5.14 -7.01
C HIS A 168 10.36 -5.39 -7.46
N THR A 169 10.84 -4.62 -8.42
CA THR A 169 12.20 -4.72 -8.98
C THR A 169 12.69 -3.33 -9.36
N LYS A 170 14.00 -3.17 -9.55
CA LYS A 170 14.61 -1.89 -9.98
C LYS A 170 13.99 -1.31 -11.26
N ALA A 171 13.49 -2.17 -12.15
CA ALA A 171 12.81 -1.72 -13.37
C ALA A 171 11.49 -0.99 -13.10
N HIS A 172 10.94 -1.06 -11.90
CA HIS A 172 9.72 -0.35 -11.49
C HIS A 172 9.99 1.00 -10.82
N THR A 173 11.28 1.38 -10.63
CA THR A 173 11.65 2.65 -9.99
C THR A 173 11.01 3.83 -10.72
N ALA A 174 10.36 4.71 -9.96
CA ALA A 174 9.72 5.94 -10.45
C ALA A 174 8.71 5.73 -11.60
N ARG A 175 7.99 4.59 -11.61
CA ARG A 175 6.91 4.33 -12.56
C ARG A 175 5.56 4.87 -12.13
N GLY A 176 5.50 5.64 -11.07
CA GLY A 176 4.31 6.26 -10.51
C GLY A 176 4.66 6.87 -9.17
N GLY A 177 3.81 7.76 -8.67
CA GLY A 177 4.00 8.50 -7.43
C GLY A 177 3.64 9.96 -7.64
#